data_089c030cd8ebf3a9df5bda97aee29756
#
_entry.id   089c030cd8ebf3a9df5bda97aee29756
#
_cell.length_a   1.000
_cell.length_b   1.000
_cell.length_c   1.000
_cell.angle_alpha   90.00
_cell.angle_beta   90.00
_cell.angle_gamma   90.00
#
_symmetry.space_group_name_H-M   'P 1'
#
loop_
_entity.id
_entity.type
_entity.pdbx_description
1 polymer ?
#
loop_
_entity_poly.entity_id
_entity_poly.type
_entity_poly.pdbx_seq_one_letter_code
_entity_poly.pdbx_strand_id
1 'polypeptide(L)'
;MLRKGDLTQGGITGTLLHFTLPMMVGSLLQQCYNIADTLIVGQCIGAGALAAVGSAYTLMVFLISVLLGLTMGSGTVFSLHYGAGNHVALRRSIFSSFVLIGIVTLILNVAVFIWIDPILQLLQVPQDIYGMMHSYLWIIFCGIVFTFIYNFYASLLRAVGDSVTPLWFLAVSVVLNIALDLFFILQLDWGIQGAAAATVLAQGVAALGIIIYTYRRRPELRWHHEDMCFDRTCLKEIASFSTLTCIQQSVMNLGILMVQGLVNSFGTAVMAAFAAAVKIDSFAYMPVQEFGNAFSTFIAQNFGAGRYDRIHRGVRSAFVTAVVFSLLVSVLVFVFAEPLMLIFVRPDETEIIAVGVAYLRIEGAFYCGIGILFLLYGYYRAIRMPGMSVVLTVLSLGTRVVLSYWFASIPEIGVTGIWWSIPIGWLIADVVGIWCYRYVKGVRGS
;
A
#
# COMPACT_ATOMS: atom_id res chain seq x y z
N MET A 1 -26.48 4.98 22.29
CA MET A 1 -25.93 3.90 21.45
C MET A 1 -24.62 4.38 20.84
N LEU A 2 -23.49 3.75 21.17
CA LEU A 2 -22.20 4.03 20.55
C LEU A 2 -22.33 3.76 19.04
N ARG A 3 -22.10 4.74 18.18
CA ARG A 3 -22.05 4.53 16.73
C ARG A 3 -20.93 3.51 16.45
N LYS A 4 -21.27 2.32 15.94
CA LYS A 4 -20.25 1.36 15.46
C LYS A 4 -19.37 2.07 14.44
N GLY A 5 -18.07 2.22 14.74
CA GLY A 5 -17.10 2.86 13.85
C GLY A 5 -16.60 4.25 14.30
N ASP A 6 -17.09 4.81 15.41
CA ASP A 6 -16.60 6.11 15.92
C ASP A 6 -15.28 5.93 16.68
N LEU A 7 -14.17 6.33 16.06
CA LEU A 7 -12.84 6.25 16.64
C LEU A 7 -12.57 7.37 17.67
N THR A 8 -13.50 8.29 17.83
CA THR A 8 -13.37 9.41 18.79
C THR A 8 -13.79 9.02 20.20
N GLN A 9 -14.30 7.80 20.41
CA GLN A 9 -14.82 7.31 21.70
C GLN A 9 -14.15 6.00 22.13
N GLY A 10 -14.37 5.58 23.36
CA GLY A 10 -13.85 4.32 23.90
C GLY A 10 -12.37 4.32 24.29
N GLY A 11 -11.82 3.17 24.67
CA GLY A 11 -10.43 2.97 25.03
C GLY A 11 -9.53 3.10 23.81
N ILE A 12 -8.46 3.90 23.88
CA ILE A 12 -7.63 4.28 22.73
C ILE A 12 -6.96 3.06 22.08
N THR A 13 -6.18 2.30 22.86
CA THR A 13 -5.43 1.14 22.35
C THR A 13 -6.36 0.06 21.80
N GLY A 14 -7.44 -0.25 22.53
CA GLY A 14 -8.42 -1.24 22.09
C GLY A 14 -9.13 -0.81 20.79
N THR A 15 -9.51 0.46 20.67
CA THR A 15 -10.12 1.01 19.46
C THR A 15 -9.17 0.94 18.27
N LEU A 16 -7.89 1.34 18.45
CA LEU A 16 -6.87 1.26 17.39
C LEU A 16 -6.65 -0.18 16.94
N LEU A 17 -6.43 -1.12 17.87
CA LEU A 17 -6.18 -2.52 17.53
C LEU A 17 -7.37 -3.17 16.85
N HIS A 18 -8.59 -2.94 17.37
CA HIS A 18 -9.81 -3.49 16.76
C HIS A 18 -10.06 -2.95 15.35
N PHE A 19 -9.73 -1.69 15.10
CA PHE A 19 -9.83 -1.09 13.77
C PHE A 19 -8.72 -1.55 12.83
N THR A 20 -7.49 -1.72 13.32
CA THR A 20 -6.33 -2.12 12.53
C THR A 20 -6.35 -3.58 12.14
N LEU A 21 -6.78 -4.48 13.04
CA LEU A 21 -6.70 -5.93 12.81
C LEU A 21 -7.35 -6.38 11.49
N PRO A 22 -8.57 -5.95 11.13
CA PRO A 22 -9.14 -6.28 9.82
C PRO A 22 -8.33 -5.74 8.64
N MET A 23 -7.67 -4.58 8.78
CA MET A 23 -6.82 -4.02 7.73
C MET A 23 -5.56 -4.86 7.54
N MET A 24 -4.91 -5.27 8.64
CA MET A 24 -3.74 -6.18 8.61
C MET A 24 -4.10 -7.53 7.97
N VAL A 25 -5.22 -8.12 8.37
CA VAL A 25 -5.70 -9.38 7.77
C VAL A 25 -5.99 -9.19 6.29
N GLY A 26 -6.55 -8.06 5.89
CA GLY A 26 -6.81 -7.75 4.48
C GLY A 26 -5.53 -7.65 3.65
N SER A 27 -4.49 -6.98 4.15
CA SER A 27 -3.21 -6.88 3.42
C SER A 27 -2.49 -8.22 3.33
N LEU A 28 -2.52 -9.04 4.38
CA LEU A 28 -1.97 -10.40 4.33
C LEU A 28 -2.76 -11.30 3.36
N LEU A 29 -4.09 -11.21 3.37
CA LEU A 29 -4.95 -11.95 2.42
C LEU A 29 -4.64 -11.55 0.97
N GLN A 30 -4.40 -10.26 0.71
CA GLN A 30 -4.00 -9.77 -0.61
C GLN A 30 -2.65 -10.36 -1.06
N GLN A 31 -1.69 -10.53 -0.14
CA GLN A 31 -0.40 -11.17 -0.45
C GLN A 31 -0.55 -12.67 -0.73
N CYS A 32 -1.33 -13.37 0.08
CA CYS A 32 -1.64 -14.78 -0.17
C CYS A 32 -2.33 -14.98 -1.53
N TYR A 33 -3.25 -14.07 -1.88
CA TYR A 33 -3.88 -14.04 -3.19
C TYR A 33 -2.86 -13.87 -4.33
N ASN A 34 -1.97 -12.88 -4.25
CA ASN A 34 -0.96 -12.65 -5.28
C ASN A 34 -0.05 -13.88 -5.48
N ILE A 35 0.26 -14.60 -4.40
CA ILE A 35 1.04 -15.84 -4.46
C ILE A 35 0.22 -16.95 -5.14
N ALA A 36 -1.04 -17.13 -4.76
CA ALA A 36 -1.92 -18.16 -5.32
C ALA A 36 -2.14 -17.97 -6.82
N ASP A 37 -2.45 -16.75 -7.25
CA ASP A 37 -2.62 -16.39 -8.67
C ASP A 37 -1.34 -16.70 -9.47
N THR A 38 -0.18 -16.27 -8.96
CA THR A 38 1.13 -16.56 -9.58
C THR A 38 1.41 -18.07 -9.69
N LEU A 39 1.06 -18.85 -8.66
CA LEU A 39 1.23 -20.31 -8.66
C LEU A 39 0.30 -20.98 -9.68
N ILE A 40 -0.97 -20.58 -9.74
CA ILE A 40 -1.94 -21.13 -10.70
C ILE A 40 -1.47 -20.87 -12.14
N VAL A 41 -1.10 -19.61 -12.46
CA VAL A 41 -0.60 -19.26 -13.79
C VAL A 41 0.68 -20.04 -14.13
N GLY A 42 1.63 -20.12 -13.20
CA GLY A 42 2.91 -20.80 -13.44
C GLY A 42 2.76 -22.32 -13.63
N GLN A 43 1.92 -22.95 -12.85
CA GLN A 43 1.75 -24.41 -12.91
C GLN A 43 0.78 -24.88 -14.00
N CYS A 44 -0.29 -24.12 -14.25
CA CYS A 44 -1.32 -24.54 -15.20
C CYS A 44 -1.06 -24.08 -16.64
N ILE A 45 -0.38 -22.93 -16.83
CA ILE A 45 -0.13 -22.37 -18.17
C ILE A 45 1.35 -22.54 -18.57
N GLY A 46 2.28 -22.34 -17.61
CA GLY A 46 3.71 -22.54 -17.81
C GLY A 46 4.58 -21.32 -17.60
N ALA A 47 5.90 -21.50 -17.79
CA ALA A 47 6.93 -20.52 -17.45
C ALA A 47 6.81 -19.21 -18.24
N GLY A 48 6.40 -19.26 -19.53
CA GLY A 48 6.21 -18.07 -20.34
C GLY A 48 5.10 -17.17 -19.82
N ALA A 49 3.97 -17.75 -19.43
CA ALA A 49 2.87 -17.01 -18.83
C ALA A 49 3.24 -16.43 -17.46
N LEU A 50 3.98 -17.19 -16.66
CA LEU A 50 4.52 -16.72 -15.37
C LEU A 50 5.43 -15.51 -15.55
N ALA A 51 6.33 -15.54 -16.54
CA ALA A 51 7.21 -14.42 -16.86
C ALA A 51 6.41 -13.19 -17.34
N ALA A 52 5.38 -13.41 -18.18
CA ALA A 52 4.50 -12.34 -18.67
C ALA A 52 3.74 -11.65 -17.52
N VAL A 53 3.11 -12.43 -16.62
CA VAL A 53 2.37 -11.90 -15.45
C VAL A 53 3.34 -11.21 -14.48
N GLY A 54 4.50 -11.79 -14.21
CA GLY A 54 5.51 -11.19 -13.33
C GLY A 54 6.03 -9.84 -13.85
N SER A 55 6.27 -9.73 -15.15
CA SER A 55 6.68 -8.47 -15.78
C SER A 55 5.53 -7.44 -15.79
N ALA A 56 4.31 -7.88 -16.08
CA ALA A 56 3.11 -7.04 -16.03
C ALA A 56 2.84 -6.50 -14.62
N TYR A 57 3.12 -7.30 -13.60
CA TYR A 57 2.91 -6.93 -12.18
C TYR A 57 3.63 -5.62 -11.81
N THR A 58 4.86 -5.42 -12.26
CA THR A 58 5.64 -4.21 -11.98
C THR A 58 4.95 -2.95 -12.51
N LEU A 59 4.45 -2.99 -13.74
CA LEU A 59 3.68 -1.89 -14.34
C LEU A 59 2.36 -1.66 -13.60
N MET A 60 1.66 -2.76 -13.28
CA MET A 60 0.39 -2.69 -12.55
C MET A 60 0.55 -2.07 -11.16
N VAL A 61 1.58 -2.47 -10.40
CA VAL A 61 1.86 -1.92 -9.06
C VAL A 61 2.10 -0.43 -9.13
N PHE A 62 2.85 0.05 -10.11
CA PHE A 62 3.10 1.48 -10.29
C PHE A 62 1.79 2.24 -10.55
N LEU A 63 0.95 1.80 -11.47
CA LEU A 63 -0.31 2.46 -11.82
C LEU A 63 -1.35 2.38 -10.69
N ILE A 64 -1.45 1.23 -10.03
CA ILE A 64 -2.34 1.05 -8.89
C ILE A 64 -1.90 1.92 -7.71
N SER A 65 -0.60 2.13 -7.51
CA SER A 65 -0.09 3.00 -6.44
C SER A 65 -0.56 4.45 -6.57
N VAL A 66 -0.74 4.94 -7.81
CA VAL A 66 -1.35 6.25 -8.07
C VAL A 66 -2.77 6.29 -7.53
N LEU A 67 -3.60 5.30 -7.87
CA LEU A 67 -4.99 5.20 -7.41
C LEU A 67 -5.07 5.05 -5.89
N LEU A 68 -4.23 4.21 -5.31
CA LEU A 68 -4.15 4.03 -3.85
C LEU A 68 -3.77 5.33 -3.15
N GLY A 69 -2.77 6.06 -3.66
CA GLY A 69 -2.37 7.34 -3.09
C GLY A 69 -3.50 8.37 -3.14
N LEU A 70 -4.19 8.46 -4.27
CA LEU A 70 -5.33 9.38 -4.44
C LEU A 70 -6.49 9.03 -3.50
N THR A 71 -6.86 7.76 -3.38
CA THR A 71 -7.95 7.31 -2.50
C THR A 71 -7.60 7.41 -1.02
N MET A 72 -6.35 7.15 -0.63
CA MET A 72 -5.87 7.32 0.75
C MET A 72 -5.87 8.80 1.17
N GLY A 73 -5.42 9.71 0.28
CA GLY A 73 -5.46 11.14 0.54
C GLY A 73 -6.89 11.65 0.75
N SER A 74 -7.82 11.26 -0.14
CA SER A 74 -9.25 11.57 0.01
C SER A 74 -9.84 10.97 1.28
N GLY A 75 -9.49 9.72 1.64
CA GLY A 75 -9.93 9.06 2.86
C GLY A 75 -9.55 9.83 4.13
N THR A 76 -8.40 10.52 4.12
CA THR A 76 -8.01 11.38 5.24
C THR A 76 -8.94 12.60 5.35
N VAL A 77 -9.31 13.23 4.23
CA VAL A 77 -10.27 14.35 4.21
C VAL A 77 -11.65 13.88 4.69
N PHE A 78 -12.10 12.71 4.26
CA PHE A 78 -13.35 12.11 4.75
C PHE A 78 -13.32 11.90 6.26
N SER A 79 -12.20 11.39 6.80
CA SER A 79 -12.03 11.17 8.23
C SER A 79 -12.07 12.47 9.04
N LEU A 80 -11.47 13.55 8.51
CA LEU A 80 -11.49 14.89 9.11
C LEU A 80 -12.91 15.43 9.20
N HIS A 81 -13.68 15.39 8.10
CA HIS A 81 -15.05 15.89 8.07
C HIS A 81 -16.02 15.02 8.87
N TYR A 82 -15.82 13.68 8.84
CA TYR A 82 -16.61 12.77 9.66
C TYR A 82 -16.38 13.01 11.15
N GLY A 83 -15.13 13.17 11.57
CA GLY A 83 -14.79 13.49 12.96
C GLY A 83 -15.34 14.84 13.42
N ALA A 84 -15.34 15.84 12.53
CA ALA A 84 -15.95 17.15 12.78
C ALA A 84 -17.49 17.13 12.85
N GLY A 85 -18.14 16.02 12.52
CA GLY A 85 -19.60 15.93 12.42
C GLY A 85 -20.18 16.73 11.24
N ASN A 86 -19.35 17.19 10.33
CA ASN A 86 -19.79 17.99 9.18
C ASN A 86 -20.17 17.08 8.00
N HIS A 87 -21.39 16.53 8.07
CA HIS A 87 -21.91 15.62 7.06
C HIS A 87 -22.08 16.24 5.67
N VAL A 88 -22.35 17.55 5.59
CA VAL A 88 -22.48 18.25 4.31
C VAL A 88 -21.12 18.32 3.62
N ALA A 89 -20.07 18.78 4.33
CA ALA A 89 -18.71 18.82 3.78
C ALA A 89 -18.23 17.42 3.43
N LEU A 90 -18.56 16.39 4.26
CA LEU A 90 -18.23 15.01 3.98
C LEU A 90 -18.83 14.53 2.63
N ARG A 91 -20.14 14.72 2.41
CA ARG A 91 -20.80 14.30 1.17
C ARG A 91 -20.27 15.04 -0.06
N ARG A 92 -20.05 16.36 0.04
CA ARG A 92 -19.40 17.14 -1.03
C ARG A 92 -17.99 16.64 -1.33
N SER A 93 -17.23 16.29 -0.30
CA SER A 93 -15.90 15.72 -0.45
C SER A 93 -15.94 14.35 -1.13
N ILE A 94 -16.89 13.49 -0.79
CA ILE A 94 -17.08 12.18 -1.42
C ILE A 94 -17.36 12.36 -2.91
N PHE A 95 -18.31 13.22 -3.28
CA PHE A 95 -18.63 13.50 -4.68
C PHE A 95 -17.44 14.06 -5.46
N SER A 96 -16.82 15.12 -4.95
CA SER A 96 -15.69 15.77 -5.60
C SER A 96 -14.49 14.84 -5.77
N SER A 97 -14.20 14.00 -4.75
CA SER A 97 -13.14 12.99 -4.83
C SER A 97 -13.46 11.90 -5.85
N PHE A 98 -14.70 11.42 -5.88
CA PHE A 98 -15.12 10.39 -6.83
C PHE A 98 -14.94 10.86 -8.27
N VAL A 99 -15.36 12.08 -8.57
CA VAL A 99 -15.20 12.67 -9.90
C VAL A 99 -13.73 12.91 -10.23
N LEU A 100 -12.96 13.53 -9.30
CA LEU A 100 -11.54 13.83 -9.53
C LEU A 100 -10.73 12.54 -9.80
N ILE A 101 -10.87 11.54 -8.93
CA ILE A 101 -10.12 10.29 -9.08
C ILE A 101 -10.62 9.48 -10.27
N GLY A 102 -11.94 9.52 -10.53
CA GLY A 102 -12.53 8.90 -11.72
C GLY A 102 -11.98 9.47 -13.03
N ILE A 103 -11.84 10.80 -13.12
CA ILE A 103 -11.21 11.45 -14.28
C ILE A 103 -9.75 11.04 -14.40
N VAL A 104 -8.98 11.05 -13.31
CA VAL A 104 -7.57 10.61 -13.34
C VAL A 104 -7.48 9.14 -13.75
N THR A 105 -8.35 8.27 -13.23
CA THR A 105 -8.41 6.85 -13.61
C THR A 105 -8.69 6.69 -15.10
N LEU A 106 -9.62 7.45 -15.64
CA LEU A 106 -9.96 7.41 -17.06
C LEU A 106 -8.80 7.89 -17.93
N ILE A 107 -8.15 8.99 -17.56
CA ILE A 107 -6.97 9.51 -18.28
C ILE A 107 -5.84 8.47 -18.26
N LEU A 108 -5.53 7.87 -17.10
CA LEU A 108 -4.51 6.82 -17.00
C LEU A 108 -4.86 5.59 -17.84
N ASN A 109 -6.13 5.18 -17.82
CA ASN A 109 -6.63 4.06 -18.61
C ASN A 109 -6.45 4.32 -20.11
N VAL A 110 -6.92 5.46 -20.60
CA VAL A 110 -6.78 5.86 -22.01
C VAL A 110 -5.30 5.98 -22.40
N ALA A 111 -4.48 6.56 -21.53
CA ALA A 111 -3.04 6.69 -21.76
C ALA A 111 -2.38 5.31 -21.90
N VAL A 112 -2.70 4.36 -21.03
CA VAL A 112 -2.14 3.00 -21.12
C VAL A 112 -2.58 2.32 -22.42
N PHE A 113 -3.85 2.41 -22.82
CA PHE A 113 -4.32 1.82 -24.09
C PHE A 113 -3.64 2.42 -25.33
N ILE A 114 -3.37 3.73 -25.33
CA ILE A 114 -2.69 4.39 -26.46
C ILE A 114 -1.20 4.02 -26.50
N TRP A 115 -0.56 3.92 -25.34
CA TRP A 115 0.91 3.74 -25.24
C TRP A 115 1.34 2.35 -24.77
N ILE A 116 0.45 1.34 -24.81
CA ILE A 116 0.78 -0.01 -24.35
C ILE A 116 2.00 -0.58 -25.09
N ASP A 117 2.04 -0.48 -26.43
CA ASP A 117 3.13 -0.99 -27.24
C ASP A 117 4.45 -0.25 -26.97
N PRO A 118 4.52 1.11 -26.99
CA PRO A 118 5.69 1.85 -26.56
C PRO A 118 6.16 1.51 -25.14
N ILE A 119 5.24 1.29 -24.19
CA ILE A 119 5.57 0.91 -22.81
C ILE A 119 6.24 -0.48 -22.80
N LEU A 120 5.68 -1.46 -23.49
CA LEU A 120 6.24 -2.82 -23.57
C LEU A 120 7.62 -2.82 -24.24
N GLN A 121 7.81 -2.00 -25.27
CA GLN A 121 9.13 -1.82 -25.91
C GLN A 121 10.14 -1.15 -24.95
N LEU A 122 9.73 -0.12 -24.21
CA LEU A 122 10.58 0.54 -23.21
C LEU A 122 11.00 -0.42 -22.11
N LEU A 123 10.12 -1.32 -21.71
CA LEU A 123 10.39 -2.38 -20.73
C LEU A 123 11.23 -3.53 -21.31
N GLN A 124 11.59 -3.48 -22.60
CA GLN A 124 12.38 -4.50 -23.31
C GLN A 124 11.80 -5.91 -23.15
N VAL A 125 10.45 -6.02 -23.24
CA VAL A 125 9.75 -7.29 -23.13
C VAL A 125 10.18 -8.24 -24.25
N PRO A 126 10.63 -9.48 -23.94
CA PRO A 126 11.02 -10.46 -24.95
C PRO A 126 9.85 -10.80 -25.91
N GLN A 127 10.19 -11.04 -27.19
CA GLN A 127 9.18 -11.26 -28.24
C GLN A 127 8.31 -12.51 -28.02
N ASP A 128 8.86 -13.53 -27.38
CA ASP A 128 8.17 -14.78 -27.05
C ASP A 128 7.04 -14.62 -26.03
N ILE A 129 7.13 -13.65 -25.13
CA ILE A 129 6.08 -13.35 -24.12
C ILE A 129 5.29 -12.07 -24.41
N TYR A 130 5.68 -11.31 -25.44
CA TYR A 130 5.08 -10.01 -25.76
C TYR A 130 3.54 -10.09 -25.95
N GLY A 131 3.10 -11.04 -26.80
CA GLY A 131 1.67 -11.22 -27.08
C GLY A 131 0.86 -11.63 -25.83
N MET A 132 1.44 -12.46 -24.97
CA MET A 132 0.82 -12.86 -23.72
C MET A 132 0.71 -11.68 -22.74
N MET A 133 1.78 -10.91 -22.57
CA MET A 133 1.77 -9.75 -21.69
C MET A 133 0.84 -8.64 -22.19
N HIS A 134 0.84 -8.37 -23.49
CA HIS A 134 -0.07 -7.39 -24.12
C HIS A 134 -1.53 -7.76 -23.87
N SER A 135 -1.92 -9.01 -24.16
CA SER A 135 -3.31 -9.48 -23.98
C SER A 135 -3.74 -9.45 -22.51
N TYR A 136 -2.84 -9.85 -21.60
CA TYR A 136 -3.08 -9.80 -20.15
C TYR A 136 -3.34 -8.38 -19.67
N LEU A 137 -2.44 -7.46 -20.00
CA LEU A 137 -2.57 -6.04 -19.61
C LEU A 137 -3.81 -5.41 -20.18
N TRP A 138 -4.15 -5.70 -21.44
CA TRP A 138 -5.35 -5.17 -22.09
C TRP A 138 -6.61 -5.50 -21.29
N ILE A 139 -6.78 -6.75 -20.89
CA ILE A 139 -7.94 -7.21 -20.11
C ILE A 139 -7.92 -6.59 -18.70
N ILE A 140 -6.77 -6.59 -18.02
CA ILE A 140 -6.64 -6.00 -16.68
C ILE A 140 -7.00 -4.51 -16.68
N PHE A 141 -6.54 -3.76 -17.69
CA PHE A 141 -6.83 -2.32 -17.77
C PHE A 141 -8.29 -2.03 -18.14
N CYS A 142 -8.99 -2.92 -18.86
CA CYS A 142 -10.45 -2.83 -18.97
C CYS A 142 -11.13 -2.88 -17.59
N GLY A 143 -10.54 -3.56 -16.62
CA GLY A 143 -11.05 -3.70 -15.25
C GLY A 143 -10.60 -2.62 -14.25
N ILE A 144 -9.71 -1.68 -14.62
CA ILE A 144 -9.15 -0.71 -13.67
C ILE A 144 -10.20 0.17 -12.98
N VAL A 145 -11.33 0.38 -13.63
CA VAL A 145 -12.47 1.10 -13.06
C VAL A 145 -13.02 0.37 -11.83
N PHE A 146 -13.09 -0.95 -11.85
CA PHE A 146 -13.52 -1.73 -10.69
C PHE A 146 -12.52 -1.65 -9.54
N THR A 147 -11.21 -1.66 -9.86
CA THR A 147 -10.14 -1.42 -8.88
C THR A 147 -10.27 -0.04 -8.24
N PHE A 148 -10.52 1.00 -9.03
CA PHE A 148 -10.79 2.35 -8.52
C PHE A 148 -11.99 2.36 -7.58
N ILE A 149 -13.13 1.85 -8.04
CA ILE A 149 -14.38 1.85 -7.28
C ILE A 149 -14.22 1.11 -5.95
N TYR A 150 -13.63 -0.08 -5.97
CA TYR A 150 -13.40 -0.85 -4.74
C TYR A 150 -12.51 -0.08 -3.75
N ASN A 151 -11.36 0.43 -4.20
CA ASN A 151 -10.43 1.16 -3.33
C ASN A 151 -11.03 2.46 -2.80
N PHE A 152 -11.82 3.17 -3.61
CA PHE A 152 -12.51 4.39 -3.21
C PHE A 152 -13.51 4.12 -2.08
N TYR A 153 -14.42 3.16 -2.26
CA TYR A 153 -15.42 2.82 -1.23
C TYR A 153 -14.78 2.15 -0.01
N ALA A 154 -13.74 1.35 -0.18
CA ALA A 154 -12.97 0.80 0.93
C ALA A 154 -12.32 1.92 1.78
N SER A 155 -11.72 2.91 1.12
CA SER A 155 -11.14 4.08 1.80
C SER A 155 -12.21 4.92 2.51
N LEU A 156 -13.37 5.11 1.87
CA LEU A 156 -14.52 5.81 2.45
C LEU A 156 -15.05 5.09 3.70
N LEU A 157 -15.25 3.78 3.66
CA LEU A 157 -15.72 3.00 4.80
C LEU A 157 -14.71 3.01 5.95
N ARG A 158 -13.42 2.87 5.64
CA ARG A 158 -12.35 3.02 6.64
C ARG A 158 -12.36 4.41 7.27
N ALA A 159 -12.58 5.45 6.48
CA ALA A 159 -12.63 6.84 6.97
C ALA A 159 -13.73 7.07 8.00
N VAL A 160 -14.83 6.33 7.93
CA VAL A 160 -15.91 6.37 8.91
C VAL A 160 -15.81 5.27 9.99
N GLY A 161 -14.64 4.61 10.07
CA GLY A 161 -14.29 3.63 11.10
C GLY A 161 -14.77 2.20 10.85
N ASP A 162 -15.18 1.86 9.63
CA ASP A 162 -15.56 0.50 9.23
C ASP A 162 -14.43 -0.15 8.42
N SER A 163 -13.55 -0.90 9.09
CA SER A 163 -12.48 -1.65 8.45
C SER A 163 -12.86 -3.10 8.12
N VAL A 164 -13.94 -3.60 8.70
CA VAL A 164 -14.39 -4.99 8.56
C VAL A 164 -15.08 -5.22 7.22
N THR A 165 -15.94 -4.29 6.82
CA THR A 165 -16.71 -4.43 5.57
C THR A 165 -15.81 -4.54 4.33
N PRO A 166 -14.78 -3.67 4.12
CA PRO A 166 -13.85 -3.84 3.02
C PRO A 166 -13.12 -5.19 3.02
N LEU A 167 -12.76 -5.71 4.21
CA LEU A 167 -12.12 -7.03 4.33
C LEU A 167 -13.04 -8.15 3.82
N TRP A 168 -14.34 -8.13 4.15
CA TRP A 168 -15.27 -9.14 3.66
C TRP A 168 -15.40 -9.15 2.14
N PHE A 169 -15.52 -7.97 1.50
CA PHE A 169 -15.57 -7.89 0.04
C PHE A 169 -14.25 -8.30 -0.61
N LEU A 170 -13.11 -8.01 0.02
CA LEU A 170 -11.83 -8.51 -0.43
C LEU A 170 -11.75 -10.04 -0.35
N ALA A 171 -12.18 -10.63 0.78
CA ALA A 171 -12.17 -12.08 0.95
C ALA A 171 -13.05 -12.79 -0.08
N VAL A 172 -14.25 -12.26 -0.35
CA VAL A 172 -15.12 -12.77 -1.41
C VAL A 172 -14.46 -12.66 -2.78
N SER A 173 -13.82 -11.53 -3.08
CA SER A 173 -13.09 -11.33 -4.33
C SER A 173 -11.96 -12.34 -4.51
N VAL A 174 -11.17 -12.58 -3.47
CA VAL A 174 -10.06 -13.55 -3.50
C VAL A 174 -10.54 -14.96 -3.77
N VAL A 175 -11.56 -15.42 -3.04
CA VAL A 175 -12.13 -16.76 -3.24
C VAL A 175 -12.73 -16.91 -4.63
N LEU A 176 -13.47 -15.91 -5.09
CA LEU A 176 -14.08 -15.91 -6.41
C LEU A 176 -13.02 -15.89 -7.52
N ASN A 177 -11.96 -15.10 -7.36
CA ASN A 177 -10.88 -15.06 -8.34
C ASN A 177 -10.20 -16.41 -8.49
N ILE A 178 -9.79 -17.06 -7.38
CA ILE A 178 -9.16 -18.39 -7.41
C ILE A 178 -10.08 -19.40 -8.10
N ALA A 179 -11.38 -19.38 -7.79
CA ALA A 179 -12.37 -20.28 -8.41
C ALA A 179 -12.50 -20.01 -9.91
N LEU A 180 -12.54 -18.75 -10.33
CA LEU A 180 -12.62 -18.35 -11.73
C LEU A 180 -11.32 -18.62 -12.48
N ASP A 181 -10.15 -18.44 -11.88
CA ASP A 181 -8.85 -18.78 -12.46
C ASP A 181 -8.82 -20.27 -12.85
N LEU A 182 -9.16 -21.13 -11.90
CA LEU A 182 -9.20 -22.57 -12.14
C LEU A 182 -10.24 -22.93 -13.21
N PHE A 183 -11.41 -22.29 -13.20
CA PHE A 183 -12.45 -22.55 -14.17
C PHE A 183 -12.04 -22.07 -15.59
N PHE A 184 -11.54 -20.85 -15.74
CA PHE A 184 -11.20 -20.31 -17.06
C PHE A 184 -9.93 -20.93 -17.63
N ILE A 185 -8.96 -21.28 -16.81
CA ILE A 185 -7.71 -21.87 -17.25
C ILE A 185 -7.89 -23.38 -17.54
N LEU A 186 -8.53 -24.13 -16.61
CA LEU A 186 -8.59 -25.61 -16.72
C LEU A 186 -9.79 -26.10 -17.52
N GLN A 187 -10.95 -25.40 -17.49
CA GLN A 187 -12.16 -25.88 -18.15
C GLN A 187 -12.37 -25.21 -19.52
N LEU A 188 -12.04 -23.90 -19.63
CA LEU A 188 -12.25 -23.15 -20.87
C LEU A 188 -10.97 -22.99 -21.70
N ASP A 189 -9.82 -23.39 -21.16
CA ASP A 189 -8.50 -23.29 -21.82
C ASP A 189 -8.17 -21.86 -22.35
N TRP A 190 -8.60 -20.84 -21.59
CA TRP A 190 -8.37 -19.44 -21.97
C TRP A 190 -6.95 -18.95 -21.63
N GLY A 191 -6.11 -19.79 -21.00
CA GLY A 191 -4.74 -19.47 -20.67
C GLY A 191 -4.61 -18.16 -19.85
N ILE A 192 -3.64 -17.33 -20.20
CA ILE A 192 -3.35 -16.07 -19.50
C ILE A 192 -4.49 -15.05 -19.56
N GLN A 193 -5.29 -15.08 -20.61
CA GLN A 193 -6.47 -14.22 -20.75
C GLN A 193 -7.55 -14.60 -19.74
N GLY A 194 -7.65 -15.90 -19.42
CA GLY A 194 -8.53 -16.42 -18.38
C GLY A 194 -8.18 -15.88 -17.00
N ALA A 195 -6.88 -15.89 -16.64
CA ALA A 195 -6.42 -15.30 -15.39
C ALA A 195 -6.73 -13.80 -15.29
N ALA A 196 -6.49 -13.05 -16.36
CA ALA A 196 -6.83 -11.62 -16.39
C ALA A 196 -8.34 -11.39 -16.24
N ALA A 197 -9.16 -12.16 -16.96
CA ALA A 197 -10.63 -12.06 -16.91
C ALA A 197 -11.18 -12.42 -15.52
N ALA A 198 -10.64 -13.46 -14.87
CA ALA A 198 -11.00 -13.86 -13.52
C ALA A 198 -10.73 -12.73 -12.51
N THR A 199 -9.56 -12.10 -12.60
CA THR A 199 -9.18 -10.95 -11.76
C THR A 199 -10.17 -9.79 -11.94
N VAL A 200 -10.48 -9.41 -13.18
CA VAL A 200 -11.41 -8.30 -13.47
C VAL A 200 -12.82 -8.59 -12.98
N LEU A 201 -13.33 -9.81 -13.21
CA LEU A 201 -14.67 -10.21 -12.74
C LEU A 201 -14.76 -10.25 -11.21
N ALA A 202 -13.76 -10.81 -10.55
CA ALA A 202 -13.74 -10.87 -9.09
C ALA A 202 -13.71 -9.46 -8.47
N GLN A 203 -12.91 -8.56 -9.02
CA GLN A 203 -12.87 -7.15 -8.61
C GLN A 203 -14.18 -6.43 -8.92
N GLY A 204 -14.82 -6.73 -10.05
CA GLY A 204 -16.13 -6.20 -10.42
C GLY A 204 -17.22 -6.57 -9.41
N VAL A 205 -17.26 -7.84 -8.99
CA VAL A 205 -18.19 -8.31 -7.95
C VAL A 205 -17.94 -7.61 -6.61
N ALA A 206 -16.68 -7.47 -6.20
CA ALA A 206 -16.34 -6.75 -4.98
C ALA A 206 -16.72 -5.27 -5.06
N ALA A 207 -16.45 -4.61 -6.18
CA ALA A 207 -16.78 -3.21 -6.41
C ALA A 207 -18.31 -2.97 -6.37
N LEU A 208 -19.07 -3.79 -7.06
CA LEU A 208 -20.55 -3.70 -7.03
C LEU A 208 -21.11 -4.00 -5.64
N GLY A 209 -20.58 -5.03 -4.99
CA GLY A 209 -20.99 -5.41 -3.64
C GLY A 209 -20.77 -4.30 -2.62
N ILE A 210 -19.58 -3.69 -2.60
CA ILE A 210 -19.25 -2.61 -1.66
C ILE A 210 -20.07 -1.34 -1.90
N ILE A 211 -20.39 -1.01 -3.18
CA ILE A 211 -21.32 0.08 -3.53
C ILE A 211 -22.69 -0.20 -2.94
N ILE A 212 -23.28 -1.35 -3.26
CA ILE A 212 -24.62 -1.73 -2.83
C ILE A 212 -24.71 -1.73 -1.30
N TYR A 213 -23.69 -2.28 -0.63
CA TYR A 213 -23.62 -2.25 0.83
C TYR A 213 -23.59 -0.82 1.37
N THR A 214 -22.72 0.02 0.84
CA THR A 214 -22.57 1.41 1.30
C THR A 214 -23.88 2.17 1.11
N TYR A 215 -24.49 2.08 -0.06
CA TYR A 215 -25.77 2.72 -0.33
C TYR A 215 -26.91 2.21 0.57
N ARG A 216 -26.95 0.90 0.89
CA ARG A 216 -28.03 0.34 1.71
C ARG A 216 -27.83 0.55 3.20
N ARG A 217 -26.61 0.42 3.69
CA ARG A 217 -26.29 0.38 5.13
C ARG A 217 -25.75 1.68 5.70
N ARG A 218 -25.31 2.61 4.85
CA ARG A 218 -24.69 3.89 5.24
C ARG A 218 -25.36 5.07 4.54
N PRO A 219 -26.65 5.35 4.84
CA PRO A 219 -27.38 6.44 4.19
C PRO A 219 -26.73 7.81 4.39
N GLU A 220 -25.97 8.00 5.47
CA GLU A 220 -25.22 9.23 5.78
C GLU A 220 -24.11 9.53 4.78
N LEU A 221 -23.66 8.53 4.02
CA LEU A 221 -22.61 8.68 3.01
C LEU A 221 -23.15 8.89 1.59
N ARG A 222 -24.47 8.80 1.42
CA ARG A 222 -25.09 9.07 0.10
C ARG A 222 -25.03 10.56 -0.18
N TRP A 223 -24.52 10.91 -1.34
CA TRP A 223 -24.66 12.29 -1.83
C TRP A 223 -26.08 12.50 -2.38
N HIS A 224 -26.62 13.68 -2.16
CA HIS A 224 -27.87 14.14 -2.71
C HIS A 224 -27.60 15.13 -3.85
N HIS A 225 -28.61 15.46 -4.63
CA HIS A 225 -28.46 16.42 -5.75
C HIS A 225 -27.83 17.75 -5.31
N GLU A 226 -28.14 18.20 -4.10
CA GLU A 226 -27.62 19.42 -3.49
C GLU A 226 -26.11 19.34 -3.14
N ASP A 227 -25.59 18.14 -2.97
CA ASP A 227 -24.20 17.89 -2.64
C ASP A 227 -23.32 17.78 -3.90
N MET A 228 -23.94 17.66 -5.10
CA MET A 228 -23.27 17.56 -6.41
C MET A 228 -22.81 18.93 -6.92
N CYS A 229 -22.16 19.69 -6.07
CA CYS A 229 -21.55 20.96 -6.44
C CYS A 229 -20.04 20.92 -6.26
N PHE A 230 -19.33 21.51 -7.21
CA PHE A 230 -17.89 21.69 -7.11
C PHE A 230 -17.59 22.93 -6.28
N ASP A 231 -17.47 22.73 -4.96
CA ASP A 231 -16.93 23.77 -4.08
C ASP A 231 -15.40 23.84 -4.29
N ARG A 232 -14.93 25.01 -4.70
CA ARG A 232 -13.50 25.25 -4.98
C ARG A 232 -12.62 24.96 -3.76
N THR A 233 -13.11 25.24 -2.55
CA THR A 233 -12.38 25.01 -1.30
C THR A 233 -12.24 23.52 -1.04
N CYS A 234 -13.33 22.77 -1.15
CA CYS A 234 -13.38 21.33 -0.99
C CYS A 234 -12.51 20.63 -2.05
N LEU A 235 -12.62 21.05 -3.32
CA LEU A 235 -11.83 20.48 -4.42
C LEU A 235 -10.33 20.72 -4.21
N LYS A 236 -9.94 21.93 -3.76
CA LYS A 236 -8.54 22.27 -3.47
C LYS A 236 -7.99 21.44 -2.32
N GLU A 237 -8.76 21.22 -1.26
CA GLU A 237 -8.39 20.39 -0.12
C GLU A 237 -8.16 18.94 -0.58
N ILE A 238 -9.13 18.34 -1.28
CA ILE A 238 -9.02 16.97 -1.80
C ILE A 238 -7.85 16.84 -2.75
N ALA A 239 -7.72 17.75 -3.74
CA ALA A 239 -6.63 17.69 -4.70
C ALA A 239 -5.26 17.77 -4.01
N SER A 240 -5.10 18.64 -2.99
CA SER A 240 -3.86 18.74 -2.23
C SER A 240 -3.52 17.43 -1.49
N PHE A 241 -4.47 16.90 -0.71
CA PHE A 241 -4.23 15.66 0.04
C PHE A 241 -4.00 14.46 -0.86
N SER A 242 -4.84 14.31 -1.88
CA SER A 242 -4.74 13.18 -2.82
C SER A 242 -3.46 13.24 -3.63
N THR A 243 -3.10 14.40 -4.20
CA THR A 243 -1.88 14.53 -5.01
C THR A 243 -0.62 14.32 -4.16
N LEU A 244 -0.54 14.92 -2.97
CA LEU A 244 0.63 14.75 -2.10
C LEU A 244 0.77 13.30 -1.62
N THR A 245 -0.33 12.62 -1.29
CA THR A 245 -0.28 11.21 -0.92
C THR A 245 0.06 10.32 -2.12
N CYS A 246 -0.43 10.66 -3.31
CA CYS A 246 -0.05 9.98 -4.55
C CYS A 246 1.45 10.13 -4.84
N ILE A 247 2.00 11.34 -4.74
CA ILE A 247 3.44 11.60 -4.89
C ILE A 247 4.23 10.79 -3.87
N GLN A 248 3.79 10.76 -2.61
CA GLN A 248 4.43 9.96 -1.56
C GLN A 248 4.51 8.48 -1.94
N GLN A 249 3.40 7.87 -2.38
CA GLN A 249 3.35 6.46 -2.77
C GLN A 249 4.18 6.18 -4.03
N SER A 250 4.15 7.08 -5.00
CA SER A 250 4.93 6.95 -6.23
C SER A 250 6.44 7.04 -5.96
N VAL A 251 6.87 8.01 -5.14
CA VAL A 251 8.27 8.15 -4.73
C VAL A 251 8.74 6.92 -3.97
N MET A 252 7.88 6.37 -3.09
CA MET A 252 8.20 5.15 -2.34
C MET A 252 8.49 3.98 -3.28
N ASN A 253 7.62 3.74 -4.26
CA ASN A 253 7.82 2.66 -5.23
C ASN A 253 9.02 2.89 -6.14
N LEU A 254 9.23 4.13 -6.60
CA LEU A 254 10.39 4.47 -7.44
C LEU A 254 11.72 4.23 -6.69
N GLY A 255 11.80 4.63 -5.42
CA GLY A 255 12.99 4.42 -4.60
C GLY A 255 13.32 2.94 -4.40
N ILE A 256 12.30 2.09 -4.22
CA ILE A 256 12.48 0.63 -4.13
C ILE A 256 13.01 0.09 -5.46
N LEU A 257 12.45 0.52 -6.59
CA LEU A 257 12.90 0.08 -7.93
C LEU A 257 14.35 0.49 -8.23
N MET A 258 14.77 1.68 -7.82
CA MET A 258 16.16 2.13 -8.01
C MET A 258 17.16 1.26 -7.25
N VAL A 259 16.84 0.90 -6.00
CA VAL A 259 17.68 -0.01 -5.21
C VAL A 259 17.68 -1.42 -5.81
N GLN A 260 16.54 -1.91 -6.29
CA GLN A 260 16.44 -3.19 -6.99
C GLN A 260 17.35 -3.22 -8.22
N GLY A 261 17.35 -2.14 -9.02
CA GLY A 261 18.25 -2.02 -10.18
C GLY A 261 19.73 -2.10 -9.80
N LEU A 262 20.13 -1.46 -8.70
CA LEU A 262 21.50 -1.55 -8.19
C LEU A 262 21.86 -2.95 -7.70
N VAL A 263 20.96 -3.61 -6.96
CA VAL A 263 21.16 -4.98 -6.48
C VAL A 263 21.35 -5.95 -7.64
N ASN A 264 20.63 -5.76 -8.74
CA ASN A 264 20.74 -6.59 -9.93
C ASN A 264 22.14 -6.55 -10.56
N SER A 265 22.90 -5.46 -10.37
CA SER A 265 24.27 -5.35 -10.89
C SER A 265 25.29 -6.21 -10.14
N PHE A 266 24.96 -6.76 -8.97
CA PHE A 266 25.84 -7.63 -8.17
C PHE A 266 25.76 -9.11 -8.56
N GLY A 267 24.97 -9.46 -9.58
CA GLY A 267 24.89 -10.81 -10.11
C GLY A 267 23.67 -11.61 -9.64
N THR A 268 23.51 -12.78 -10.24
CA THR A 268 22.29 -13.59 -10.11
C THR A 268 22.05 -14.14 -8.71
N ALA A 269 23.12 -14.47 -7.98
CA ALA A 269 23.01 -14.96 -6.60
C ALA A 269 22.44 -13.89 -5.66
N VAL A 270 22.93 -12.65 -5.77
CA VAL A 270 22.46 -11.51 -4.95
C VAL A 270 21.03 -11.12 -5.35
N MET A 271 20.70 -11.14 -6.65
CA MET A 271 19.33 -10.92 -7.12
C MET A 271 18.34 -11.93 -6.53
N ALA A 272 18.68 -13.22 -6.57
CA ALA A 272 17.84 -14.29 -6.05
C ALA A 272 17.66 -14.18 -4.52
N ALA A 273 18.75 -13.91 -3.81
CA ALA A 273 18.73 -13.67 -2.37
C ALA A 273 17.83 -12.49 -1.99
N PHE A 274 17.98 -11.37 -2.68
CA PHE A 274 17.17 -10.18 -2.44
C PHE A 274 15.69 -10.40 -2.77
N ALA A 275 15.40 -11.06 -3.89
CA ALA A 275 14.02 -11.37 -4.28
C ALA A 275 13.30 -12.26 -3.24
N ALA A 276 14.00 -13.25 -2.67
CA ALA A 276 13.45 -14.08 -1.60
C ALA A 276 13.30 -13.29 -0.29
N ALA A 277 14.33 -12.54 0.10
CA ALA A 277 14.36 -11.78 1.33
C ALA A 277 13.30 -10.66 1.37
N VAL A 278 13.08 -9.93 0.28
CA VAL A 278 12.04 -8.88 0.18
C VAL A 278 10.63 -9.46 0.32
N LYS A 279 10.39 -10.69 -0.14
CA LYS A 279 9.08 -11.35 0.08
C LYS A 279 8.85 -11.62 1.57
N ILE A 280 9.87 -12.12 2.27
CA ILE A 280 9.81 -12.36 3.73
C ILE A 280 9.58 -11.02 4.44
N ASP A 281 10.35 -10.02 4.08
CA ASP A 281 10.29 -8.67 4.63
C ASP A 281 8.90 -8.03 4.45
N SER A 282 8.26 -8.24 3.31
CA SER A 282 6.91 -7.75 3.04
C SER A 282 5.88 -8.27 4.06
N PHE A 283 5.97 -9.53 4.48
CA PHE A 283 5.10 -10.08 5.54
C PHE A 283 5.39 -9.45 6.90
N ALA A 284 6.62 -9.02 7.15
CA ALA A 284 7.03 -8.39 8.39
C ALA A 284 6.55 -6.95 8.51
N TYR A 285 6.75 -6.12 7.48
CA TYR A 285 6.44 -4.69 7.57
C TYR A 285 5.01 -4.31 7.17
N MET A 286 4.32 -5.07 6.31
CA MET A 286 2.94 -4.75 5.90
C MET A 286 1.96 -4.56 7.07
N PRO A 287 1.96 -5.40 8.10
CA PRO A 287 1.10 -5.17 9.26
C PRO A 287 1.35 -3.81 9.93
N VAL A 288 2.60 -3.39 10.02
CA VAL A 288 2.99 -2.11 10.62
C VAL A 288 2.56 -0.93 9.72
N GLN A 289 2.65 -1.09 8.42
CA GLN A 289 2.16 -0.11 7.45
C GLN A 289 0.64 0.09 7.59
N GLU A 290 -0.13 -1.00 7.70
CA GLU A 290 -1.57 -0.92 7.91
C GLU A 290 -1.93 -0.32 9.27
N PHE A 291 -1.11 -0.58 10.30
CA PHE A 291 -1.24 0.09 11.59
C PHE A 291 -1.04 1.61 11.46
N GLY A 292 -0.06 2.06 10.69
CA GLY A 292 0.15 3.48 10.36
C GLY A 292 -1.03 4.12 9.61
N ASN A 293 -1.64 3.38 8.68
CA ASN A 293 -2.84 3.82 7.96
C ASN A 293 -4.07 3.92 8.88
N ALA A 294 -4.28 2.94 9.73
CA ALA A 294 -5.34 2.94 10.75
C ALA A 294 -5.14 4.09 11.75
N PHE A 295 -3.92 4.29 12.20
CA PHE A 295 -3.55 5.40 13.07
C PHE A 295 -3.82 6.76 12.41
N SER A 296 -3.53 6.92 11.11
CA SER A 296 -3.87 8.13 10.36
C SER A 296 -5.37 8.43 10.43
N THR A 297 -6.23 7.44 10.21
CA THR A 297 -7.69 7.58 10.31
C THR A 297 -8.13 7.97 11.72
N PHE A 298 -7.55 7.31 12.75
CA PHE A 298 -7.83 7.63 14.15
C PHE A 298 -7.46 9.09 14.47
N ILE A 299 -6.27 9.53 14.09
CA ILE A 299 -5.83 10.91 14.32
C ILE A 299 -6.71 11.89 13.55
N ALA A 300 -7.03 11.62 12.27
CA ALA A 300 -7.85 12.51 11.45
C ALA A 300 -9.26 12.71 12.02
N GLN A 301 -9.93 11.63 12.47
CA GLN A 301 -11.24 11.76 13.12
C GLN A 301 -11.16 12.55 14.42
N ASN A 302 -10.16 12.29 15.28
CA ASN A 302 -10.00 13.02 16.54
C ASN A 302 -9.57 14.48 16.31
N PHE A 303 -8.79 14.77 15.27
CA PHE A 303 -8.40 16.12 14.87
C PHE A 303 -9.62 16.92 14.36
N GLY A 304 -10.44 16.29 13.50
CA GLY A 304 -11.71 16.87 13.06
C GLY A 304 -12.66 17.16 14.22
N ALA A 305 -12.72 16.28 15.22
CA ALA A 305 -13.54 16.43 16.42
C ALA A 305 -12.95 17.41 17.46
N GLY A 306 -11.76 17.99 17.24
CA GLY A 306 -11.08 18.87 18.20
C GLY A 306 -10.59 18.18 19.48
N ARG A 307 -10.45 16.82 19.47
CA ARG A 307 -10.09 16.04 20.66
C ARG A 307 -8.56 15.88 20.80
N TYR A 308 -7.87 16.98 21.02
CA TYR A 308 -6.40 17.02 21.08
C TYR A 308 -5.79 16.14 22.19
N ASP A 309 -6.43 16.07 23.36
CA ASP A 309 -5.99 15.18 24.45
C ASP A 309 -5.99 13.70 24.03
N ARG A 310 -6.98 13.34 23.25
CA ARG A 310 -7.11 11.98 22.73
C ARG A 310 -6.04 11.71 21.65
N ILE A 311 -5.69 12.72 20.85
CA ILE A 311 -4.59 12.64 19.90
C ILE A 311 -3.27 12.38 20.63
N HIS A 312 -2.93 13.15 21.66
CA HIS A 312 -1.68 12.97 22.41
C HIS A 312 -1.56 11.58 23.04
N ARG A 313 -2.65 11.11 23.68
CA ARG A 313 -2.68 9.75 24.24
C ARG A 313 -2.63 8.69 23.16
N GLY A 314 -3.27 8.94 22.01
CA GLY A 314 -3.27 8.08 20.83
C GLY A 314 -1.88 7.93 20.22
N VAL A 315 -1.13 9.02 20.06
CA VAL A 315 0.25 9.01 19.58
C VAL A 315 1.13 8.14 20.49
N ARG A 316 1.04 8.34 21.83
CA ARG A 316 1.82 7.55 22.79
C ARG A 316 1.45 6.06 22.73
N SER A 317 0.16 5.74 22.69
CA SER A 317 -0.33 4.36 22.60
C SER A 317 0.13 3.69 21.30
N ALA A 318 -0.05 4.38 20.15
CA ALA A 318 0.36 3.86 18.85
C ALA A 318 1.87 3.65 18.76
N PHE A 319 2.66 4.58 19.28
CA PHE A 319 4.13 4.47 19.33
C PHE A 319 4.56 3.23 20.12
N VAL A 320 4.05 3.05 21.33
CA VAL A 320 4.37 1.88 22.15
C VAL A 320 3.95 0.58 21.46
N THR A 321 2.73 0.54 20.90
CA THR A 321 2.22 -0.64 20.19
C THR A 321 3.07 -0.98 18.98
N ALA A 322 3.43 0.02 18.16
CA ALA A 322 4.26 -0.19 16.97
C ALA A 322 5.66 -0.67 17.34
N VAL A 323 6.28 -0.06 18.36
CA VAL A 323 7.63 -0.46 18.83
C VAL A 323 7.62 -1.89 19.38
N VAL A 324 6.66 -2.24 20.24
CA VAL A 324 6.55 -3.59 20.80
C VAL A 324 6.32 -4.62 19.69
N PHE A 325 5.40 -4.35 18.75
CA PHE A 325 5.14 -5.25 17.63
C PHE A 325 6.39 -5.39 16.74
N SER A 326 7.02 -4.27 16.37
CA SER A 326 8.22 -4.27 15.53
C SER A 326 9.38 -5.02 16.19
N LEU A 327 9.59 -4.86 17.51
CA LEU A 327 10.60 -5.62 18.25
C LEU A 327 10.33 -7.12 18.24
N LEU A 328 9.09 -7.53 18.44
CA LEU A 328 8.72 -8.95 18.35
C LEU A 328 9.02 -9.53 16.96
N VAL A 329 8.62 -8.81 15.91
CA VAL A 329 8.89 -9.22 14.52
C VAL A 329 10.38 -9.18 14.22
N SER A 330 11.12 -8.17 14.71
CA SER A 330 12.58 -8.08 14.60
C SER A 330 13.27 -9.30 15.16
N VAL A 331 12.93 -9.70 16.38
CA VAL A 331 13.50 -10.89 17.04
C VAL A 331 13.18 -12.15 16.23
N LEU A 332 11.93 -12.30 15.78
CA LEU A 332 11.52 -13.47 14.97
C LEU A 332 12.30 -13.55 13.67
N VAL A 333 12.36 -12.46 12.89
CA VAL A 333 13.07 -12.43 11.61
C VAL A 333 14.57 -12.62 11.81
N PHE A 334 15.18 -11.98 12.83
CA PHE A 334 16.60 -12.09 13.10
C PHE A 334 17.03 -13.52 13.47
N VAL A 335 16.26 -14.17 14.37
CA VAL A 335 16.55 -15.52 14.86
C VAL A 335 16.26 -16.56 13.79
N PHE A 336 15.15 -16.43 13.08
CA PHE A 336 14.69 -17.38 12.07
C PHE A 336 15.07 -16.99 10.63
N ALA A 337 16.04 -16.09 10.43
CA ALA A 337 16.42 -15.62 9.10
C ALA A 337 16.79 -16.75 8.14
N GLU A 338 17.58 -17.72 8.59
CA GLU A 338 17.99 -18.88 7.79
C GLU A 338 16.83 -19.83 7.49
N PRO A 339 16.02 -20.34 8.45
CA PRO A 339 14.80 -21.09 8.17
C PRO A 339 13.82 -20.38 7.24
N LEU A 340 13.68 -19.06 7.36
CA LEU A 340 12.81 -18.27 6.49
C LEU A 340 13.32 -18.25 5.05
N MET A 341 14.63 -18.11 4.84
CA MET A 341 15.24 -18.20 3.51
C MET A 341 15.05 -19.58 2.89
N LEU A 342 15.15 -20.67 3.66
CA LEU A 342 14.95 -22.03 3.19
C LEU A 342 13.51 -22.32 2.69
N ILE A 343 12.54 -21.47 2.98
CA ILE A 343 11.19 -21.57 2.40
C ILE A 343 11.23 -21.29 0.89
N PHE A 344 12.14 -20.41 0.44
CA PHE A 344 12.20 -19.92 -0.93
C PHE A 344 13.41 -20.41 -1.72
N VAL A 345 14.47 -20.82 -1.03
CA VAL A 345 15.78 -21.16 -1.60
C VAL A 345 16.16 -22.59 -1.20
N ARG A 346 16.76 -23.33 -2.11
CA ARG A 346 17.20 -24.71 -1.85
C ARG A 346 18.38 -24.73 -0.87
N PRO A 347 18.48 -25.76 -0.02
CA PRO A 347 19.57 -25.85 0.98
C PRO A 347 21.00 -25.91 0.41
N ASP A 348 21.15 -26.34 -0.85
CA ASP A 348 22.42 -26.43 -1.56
C ASP A 348 22.92 -25.06 -2.07
N GLU A 349 22.06 -24.06 -2.17
CA GLU A 349 22.39 -22.70 -2.62
C GLU A 349 22.89 -21.82 -1.45
N THR A 350 23.98 -22.23 -0.82
CA THR A 350 24.51 -21.63 0.42
C THR A 350 24.87 -20.16 0.30
N GLU A 351 25.38 -19.72 -0.88
CA GLU A 351 25.71 -18.32 -1.13
C GLU A 351 24.45 -17.44 -1.11
N ILE A 352 23.38 -17.86 -1.77
CA ILE A 352 22.10 -17.15 -1.81
C ILE A 352 21.51 -17.03 -0.41
N ILE A 353 21.56 -18.12 0.36
CA ILE A 353 21.09 -18.13 1.74
C ILE A 353 21.90 -17.17 2.60
N ALA A 354 23.23 -17.18 2.50
CA ALA A 354 24.09 -16.29 3.28
C ALA A 354 23.83 -14.82 3.03
N VAL A 355 23.67 -14.41 1.75
CA VAL A 355 23.36 -13.04 1.36
C VAL A 355 21.97 -12.63 1.86
N GLY A 356 20.94 -13.50 1.71
CA GLY A 356 19.59 -13.23 2.18
C GLY A 356 19.48 -13.16 3.69
N VAL A 357 20.19 -14.02 4.42
CA VAL A 357 20.28 -13.98 5.91
C VAL A 357 20.94 -12.67 6.38
N ALA A 358 22.01 -12.24 5.71
CA ALA A 358 22.66 -10.95 6.02
C ALA A 358 21.70 -9.78 5.85
N TYR A 359 20.93 -9.74 4.74
CA TYR A 359 19.87 -8.76 4.50
C TYR A 359 18.83 -8.77 5.62
N LEU A 360 18.21 -9.92 5.88
CA LEU A 360 17.14 -10.06 6.88
C LEU A 360 17.60 -9.70 8.29
N ARG A 361 18.84 -10.01 8.66
CA ARG A 361 19.39 -9.65 9.97
C ARG A 361 19.66 -8.16 10.09
N ILE A 362 20.16 -7.52 9.04
CA ILE A 362 20.43 -6.07 9.07
C ILE A 362 19.10 -5.31 9.09
N GLU A 363 18.23 -5.54 8.11
CA GLU A 363 16.97 -4.82 7.99
C GLU A 363 16.01 -5.17 9.12
N GLY A 364 15.88 -6.45 9.43
CA GLY A 364 15.03 -6.97 10.49
C GLY A 364 15.36 -6.42 11.88
N ALA A 365 16.63 -6.16 12.20
CA ALA A 365 17.01 -5.56 13.46
C ALA A 365 16.45 -4.14 13.67
N PHE A 366 16.09 -3.44 12.59
CA PHE A 366 15.66 -2.04 12.61
C PHE A 366 14.18 -1.82 12.22
N TYR A 367 13.32 -2.83 12.22
CA TYR A 367 11.89 -2.66 11.91
C TYR A 367 11.18 -1.63 12.79
N CYS A 368 11.71 -1.32 13.98
CA CYS A 368 11.19 -0.20 14.76
C CYS A 368 11.29 1.13 14.02
N GLY A 369 12.34 1.36 13.22
CA GLY A 369 12.50 2.57 12.41
C GLY A 369 11.37 2.71 11.38
N ILE A 370 11.16 1.69 10.54
CA ILE A 370 10.06 1.74 9.55
C ILE A 370 8.69 1.86 10.25
N GLY A 371 8.51 1.23 11.41
CA GLY A 371 7.28 1.33 12.19
C GLY A 371 6.99 2.75 12.66
N ILE A 372 7.99 3.45 13.18
CA ILE A 372 7.89 4.85 13.59
C ILE A 372 7.62 5.73 12.37
N LEU A 373 8.31 5.48 11.26
CA LEU A 373 8.15 6.24 10.03
C LEU A 373 6.72 6.17 9.47
N PHE A 374 6.09 4.99 9.46
CA PHE A 374 4.69 4.86 9.04
C PHE A 374 3.72 5.59 9.98
N LEU A 375 3.98 5.63 11.28
CA LEU A 375 3.19 6.44 12.21
C LEU A 375 3.36 7.93 11.93
N LEU A 376 4.58 8.40 11.64
CA LEU A 376 4.84 9.80 11.28
C LEU A 376 4.14 10.19 9.96
N TYR A 377 4.16 9.33 8.94
CA TYR A 377 3.40 9.55 7.71
C TYR A 377 1.90 9.70 7.99
N GLY A 378 1.35 8.78 8.78
CA GLY A 378 -0.05 8.81 9.19
C GLY A 378 -0.42 10.04 9.98
N TYR A 379 0.43 10.42 10.94
CA TYR A 379 0.23 11.60 11.79
C TYR A 379 0.19 12.90 10.97
N TYR A 380 1.23 13.17 10.17
CA TYR A 380 1.32 14.42 9.41
C TYR A 380 0.21 14.56 8.38
N ARG A 381 -0.15 13.48 7.70
CA ARG A 381 -1.29 13.46 6.80
C ARG A 381 -2.58 13.82 7.53
N ALA A 382 -2.81 13.25 8.71
CA ALA A 382 -4.02 13.45 9.50
C ALA A 382 -4.17 14.85 10.09
N ILE A 383 -3.08 15.53 10.44
CA ILE A 383 -3.10 16.89 11.01
C ILE A 383 -3.05 18.02 9.96
N ARG A 384 -3.41 17.73 8.72
CA ARG A 384 -3.41 18.65 7.58
C ARG A 384 -2.02 19.12 7.13
N MET A 385 -1.02 18.27 7.27
CA MET A 385 0.35 18.50 6.79
C MET A 385 0.84 17.39 5.85
N PRO A 386 0.08 16.99 4.80
CA PRO A 386 0.47 15.87 3.95
C PRO A 386 1.80 16.07 3.22
N GLY A 387 2.20 17.32 2.98
CA GLY A 387 3.51 17.64 2.42
C GLY A 387 4.67 17.18 3.28
N MET A 388 4.52 17.14 4.62
CA MET A 388 5.55 16.62 5.50
C MET A 388 5.76 15.12 5.33
N SER A 389 4.69 14.35 5.06
CA SER A 389 4.82 12.93 4.73
C SER A 389 5.65 12.71 3.46
N VAL A 390 5.48 13.58 2.44
CA VAL A 390 6.31 13.56 1.22
C VAL A 390 7.77 13.87 1.55
N VAL A 391 8.03 14.91 2.34
CA VAL A 391 9.40 15.29 2.76
C VAL A 391 10.09 14.12 3.47
N LEU A 392 9.43 13.47 4.43
CA LEU A 392 10.00 12.33 5.14
C LEU A 392 10.24 11.13 4.20
N THR A 393 9.36 10.91 3.23
CA THR A 393 9.56 9.85 2.22
C THR A 393 10.77 10.14 1.34
N VAL A 394 10.91 11.38 0.85
CA VAL A 394 12.07 11.80 0.05
C VAL A 394 13.37 11.72 0.87
N LEU A 395 13.35 12.13 2.13
CA LEU A 395 14.50 11.99 3.01
C LEU A 395 14.89 10.53 3.22
N SER A 396 13.94 9.68 3.56
CA SER A 396 14.19 8.25 3.80
C SER A 396 14.74 7.55 2.56
N LEU A 397 14.01 7.64 1.44
CA LEU A 397 14.36 6.94 0.21
C LEU A 397 15.49 7.61 -0.57
N GLY A 398 15.53 8.94 -0.58
CA GLY A 398 16.63 9.68 -1.19
C GLY A 398 17.97 9.36 -0.53
N THR A 399 18.01 9.37 0.80
CA THR A 399 19.20 8.95 1.57
C THR A 399 19.54 7.48 1.27
N ARG A 400 18.56 6.59 1.29
CA ARG A 400 18.75 5.17 0.96
C ARG A 400 19.37 5.00 -0.43
N VAL A 401 18.83 5.66 -1.46
CA VAL A 401 19.36 5.57 -2.82
C VAL A 401 20.79 6.12 -2.89
N VAL A 402 21.04 7.33 -2.40
CA VAL A 402 22.36 7.95 -2.41
C VAL A 402 23.40 7.10 -1.70
N LEU A 403 23.09 6.62 -0.49
CA LEU A 403 24.01 5.78 0.29
C LEU A 403 24.22 4.40 -0.35
N SER A 404 23.17 3.81 -0.96
CA SER A 404 23.29 2.53 -1.65
C SER A 404 24.31 2.62 -2.80
N TYR A 405 24.19 3.64 -3.65
CA TYR A 405 25.16 3.84 -4.76
C TYR A 405 26.56 4.18 -4.25
N TRP A 406 26.65 4.99 -3.19
CA TRP A 406 27.95 5.34 -2.60
C TRP A 406 28.63 4.13 -1.97
N PHE A 407 27.96 3.38 -1.10
CA PHE A 407 28.54 2.20 -0.45
C PHE A 407 28.83 1.07 -1.45
N ALA A 408 27.97 0.88 -2.45
CA ALA A 408 28.19 -0.11 -3.50
C ALA A 408 29.46 0.18 -4.33
N SER A 409 29.89 1.45 -4.43
CA SER A 409 31.13 1.83 -5.13
C SER A 409 32.39 1.51 -4.33
N ILE A 410 32.29 1.17 -3.05
CA ILE A 410 33.42 0.81 -2.19
C ILE A 410 33.55 -0.72 -2.17
N PRO A 411 34.61 -1.29 -2.76
CA PRO A 411 34.74 -2.75 -2.91
C PRO A 411 34.69 -3.54 -1.59
N GLU A 412 35.17 -2.95 -0.50
CA GLU A 412 35.23 -3.57 0.82
C GLU A 412 33.84 -3.66 1.47
N ILE A 413 32.92 -2.79 1.11
CA ILE A 413 31.57 -2.72 1.69
C ILE A 413 30.58 -3.50 0.80
N GLY A 414 30.65 -3.28 -0.51
CA GLY A 414 29.88 -3.98 -1.51
C GLY A 414 28.37 -3.96 -1.27
N VAL A 415 27.74 -5.12 -1.44
CA VAL A 415 26.29 -5.31 -1.31
C VAL A 415 25.78 -5.07 0.13
N THR A 416 26.60 -5.32 1.14
CA THR A 416 26.24 -5.11 2.56
C THR A 416 25.94 -3.65 2.85
N GLY A 417 26.60 -2.73 2.15
CA GLY A 417 26.35 -1.29 2.26
C GLY A 417 24.97 -0.90 1.76
N ILE A 418 24.44 -1.60 0.75
CA ILE A 418 23.08 -1.40 0.27
C ILE A 418 22.10 -1.75 1.41
N TRP A 419 22.32 -2.85 2.10
CA TRP A 419 21.47 -3.27 3.23
C TRP A 419 21.48 -2.24 4.36
N TRP A 420 22.64 -1.71 4.73
CA TRP A 420 22.76 -0.68 5.77
C TRP A 420 22.15 0.66 5.37
N SER A 421 22.10 1.00 4.09
CA SER A 421 21.51 2.25 3.63
C SER A 421 20.01 2.35 3.99
N ILE A 422 19.32 1.21 4.13
CA ILE A 422 17.89 1.14 4.40
C ILE A 422 17.56 1.66 5.81
N PRO A 423 18.10 1.07 6.89
CA PRO A 423 17.82 1.56 8.25
C PRO A 423 18.40 2.95 8.51
N ILE A 424 19.49 3.34 7.87
CA ILE A 424 20.03 4.71 7.98
C ILE A 424 19.02 5.71 7.40
N GLY A 425 18.41 5.40 6.24
CA GLY A 425 17.37 6.24 5.66
C GLY A 425 16.14 6.39 6.58
N TRP A 426 15.71 5.32 7.23
CA TRP A 426 14.62 5.39 8.22
C TRP A 426 15.00 6.26 9.40
N LEU A 427 16.18 6.05 9.99
CA LEU A 427 16.66 6.81 11.13
C LEU A 427 16.70 8.31 10.89
N ILE A 428 17.23 8.73 9.72
CA ILE A 428 17.29 10.16 9.36
C ILE A 428 15.89 10.76 9.23
N ALA A 429 14.98 10.06 8.56
CA ALA A 429 13.60 10.52 8.43
C ALA A 429 12.87 10.57 9.79
N ASP A 430 13.09 9.57 10.66
CA ASP A 430 12.51 9.52 12.00
C ASP A 430 12.98 10.68 12.87
N VAL A 431 14.29 10.97 12.87
CA VAL A 431 14.86 12.08 13.63
C VAL A 431 14.22 13.41 13.19
N VAL A 432 14.15 13.65 11.88
CA VAL A 432 13.52 14.87 11.32
C VAL A 432 12.03 14.90 11.66
N GLY A 433 11.32 13.76 11.50
CA GLY A 433 9.90 13.66 11.79
C GLY A 433 9.60 13.91 13.28
N ILE A 434 10.35 13.31 14.19
CA ILE A 434 10.17 13.52 15.64
C ILE A 434 10.53 14.94 16.05
N TRP A 435 11.56 15.54 15.46
CA TRP A 435 11.93 16.93 15.71
C TRP A 435 10.80 17.87 15.29
N CYS A 436 10.27 17.71 14.10
CA CYS A 436 9.10 18.48 13.62
C CYS A 436 7.86 18.26 14.51
N TYR A 437 7.62 17.02 14.98
CA TYR A 437 6.50 16.73 15.89
C TYR A 437 6.62 17.54 17.19
N ARG A 438 7.81 17.63 17.79
CA ARG A 438 8.04 18.42 19.00
C ARG A 438 7.81 19.91 18.76
N TYR A 439 8.25 20.42 17.60
CA TYR A 439 8.05 21.83 17.22
C TYR A 439 6.56 22.18 17.03
N VAL A 440 5.82 21.37 16.24
CA VAL A 440 4.40 21.55 16.00
C VAL A 440 3.58 21.45 17.29
N LYS A 441 3.95 20.55 18.20
CA LYS A 441 3.31 20.43 19.51
C LYS A 441 3.54 21.66 20.37
N GLY A 442 4.72 22.25 20.36
CA GLY A 442 5.04 23.48 21.10
C GLY A 442 4.23 24.69 20.63
N VAL A 443 4.02 24.82 19.32
CA VAL A 443 3.28 25.94 18.70
C VAL A 443 1.76 25.80 18.87
N ARG A 444 1.21 24.59 18.93
CA ARG A 444 -0.25 24.34 19.05
C ARG A 444 -0.70 24.05 20.48
N GLY A 445 0.21 23.88 21.40
CA GLY A 445 -0.06 23.66 22.84
C GLY A 445 0.06 24.92 23.72
N SER A 446 0.42 26.04 23.12
CA SER A 446 0.32 27.40 23.67
C SER A 446 -0.92 28.10 23.11
#